data_7fbe2eaa5604847b65fac006b3821808
#
_entry.id   7fbe2eaa5604847b65fac006b3821808
#
_cell.length_a   1.000
_cell.length_b   1.000
_cell.length_c   1.000
_cell.angle_alpha   90.00
_cell.angle_beta   90.00
_cell.angle_gamma   90.00
#
_symmetry.space_group_name_H-M   'P 1'
#
loop_
_entity.id
_entity.type
_entity.pdbx_description
1 polymer ?
#
loop_
_entity_poly.entity_id
_entity_poly.type
_entity_poly.pdbx_seq_one_letter_code
_entity_poly.pdbx_strand_id
1 'polypeptide(L)'
;MSDVLLLSRFQFAITIFYHFLFVPLTIGLVILVACMETQYARTLNPTYRKMANFWGKLFTINFVMGIITGITMEFQFGTNWSEYSKYMGDIFGSPLAIEALVAFFLESTFMGIWLFGKDKISPKFRAFCMWMVALGTNISALWIITANGFMQNPVGYVVRNGRAELNDFWALVTNPYAWNMFFHTVIGCYIVGAFFVMAISAYHLLRKNEVEFFKKSFKFGLMLGLFAATITPFMGHQSGVSAAKYQPAKGAAMEAVWETGKGQGFSIIQIPDVKNEKNFELLTIPKLGSFFYTNSFDGEIVGLKDIPKEDRPNVNLVYYSFRLMVALGMFFMALTWYGFYLNRKGKLESSKRYLKITMWSVLLPYIAINAGWIVAEVGRQPWTVYKLMRTAESVSPISVPQIWFSLISLILFYTLLLIADVYLMLKFAKKGPAALEEPATEGGTAHVS
;
A
#
# COMPACT_ATOMS: atom_id res chain seq x y z
N MET A 1 -20.71 16.90 14.84
CA MET A 1 -19.25 16.83 14.67
C MET A 1 -18.79 18.25 14.39
N SER A 2 -17.76 18.76 15.06
CA SER A 2 -17.29 20.12 14.77
C SER A 2 -16.73 20.17 13.34
N ASP A 3 -16.89 21.30 12.66
CA ASP A 3 -16.37 21.48 11.29
C ASP A 3 -14.84 21.27 11.23
N VAL A 4 -14.14 21.67 12.29
CA VAL A 4 -12.70 21.44 12.47
C VAL A 4 -12.35 19.96 12.41
N LEU A 5 -13.08 19.11 13.15
CA LEU A 5 -12.84 17.66 13.14
C LEU A 5 -13.11 17.05 11.77
N LEU A 6 -14.23 17.41 11.13
CA LEU A 6 -14.60 16.88 9.81
C LEU A 6 -13.57 17.25 8.76
N LEU A 7 -13.16 18.51 8.70
CA LEU A 7 -12.18 19.01 7.74
C LEU A 7 -10.79 18.43 7.96
N SER A 8 -10.34 18.30 9.22
CA SER A 8 -9.04 17.68 9.54
C SER A 8 -9.00 16.21 9.13
N ARG A 9 -10.09 15.46 9.36
CA ARG A 9 -10.21 14.07 8.88
C ARG A 9 -10.20 14.00 7.35
N PHE A 10 -10.91 14.90 6.68
CA PHE A 10 -10.96 14.95 5.22
C PHE A 10 -9.57 15.30 4.63
N GLN A 11 -8.86 16.28 5.22
CA GLN A 11 -7.51 16.64 4.83
C GLN A 11 -6.55 15.45 4.95
N PHE A 12 -6.58 14.75 6.07
CA PHE A 12 -5.74 13.57 6.29
C PHE A 12 -6.08 12.45 5.31
N ALA A 13 -7.35 12.17 5.07
CA ALA A 13 -7.79 11.15 4.13
C ALA A 13 -7.32 11.44 2.70
N ILE A 14 -7.44 12.69 2.23
CA ILE A 14 -6.93 13.12 0.91
C ILE A 14 -5.42 12.96 0.83
N THR A 15 -4.69 13.40 1.85
CA THR A 15 -3.23 13.31 1.87
C THR A 15 -2.75 11.86 1.75
N ILE A 16 -3.37 10.95 2.52
CA ILE A 16 -3.08 9.53 2.43
C ILE A 16 -3.43 8.98 1.05
N PHE A 17 -4.58 9.34 0.50
CA PHE A 17 -4.99 8.89 -0.83
C PHE A 17 -3.92 9.23 -1.89
N TYR A 18 -3.41 10.46 -1.91
CA TYR A 18 -2.32 10.83 -2.82
C TYR A 18 -1.02 10.07 -2.54
N HIS A 19 -0.64 9.93 -1.26
CA HIS A 19 0.57 9.19 -0.88
C HIS A 19 0.50 7.72 -1.31
N PHE A 20 -0.67 7.10 -1.21
CA PHE A 20 -0.93 5.73 -1.65
C PHE A 20 -0.99 5.54 -3.17
N LEU A 21 -0.91 6.61 -3.96
CA LEU A 21 -0.66 6.49 -5.40
C LEU A 21 0.82 6.22 -5.71
N PHE A 22 1.74 6.66 -4.84
CA PHE A 22 3.18 6.57 -5.07
C PHE A 22 3.85 5.43 -4.31
N VAL A 23 3.63 5.34 -3.00
CA VAL A 23 4.38 4.44 -2.13
C VAL A 23 4.16 2.96 -2.44
N PRO A 24 2.94 2.46 -2.66
CA PRO A 24 2.74 1.06 -3.03
C PRO A 24 3.48 0.66 -4.31
N LEU A 25 3.52 1.55 -5.30
CA LEU A 25 4.28 1.31 -6.52
C LEU A 25 5.78 1.29 -6.23
N THR A 26 6.29 2.20 -5.40
CA THR A 26 7.70 2.23 -4.99
C THR A 26 8.10 0.89 -4.37
N ILE A 27 7.37 0.42 -3.36
CA ILE A 27 7.65 -0.84 -2.65
C ILE A 27 7.60 -2.06 -3.59
N GLY A 28 6.64 -2.10 -4.51
CA GLY A 28 6.51 -3.23 -5.43
C GLY A 28 7.52 -3.20 -6.58
N LEU A 29 7.78 -2.01 -7.14
CA LEU A 29 8.64 -1.87 -8.30
C LEU A 29 10.13 -2.05 -7.97
N VAL A 30 10.58 -1.63 -6.78
CA VAL A 30 11.97 -1.79 -6.35
C VAL A 30 12.40 -3.26 -6.31
N ILE A 31 11.52 -4.16 -5.87
CA ILE A 31 11.79 -5.61 -5.86
C ILE A 31 12.04 -6.12 -7.28
N LEU A 32 11.21 -5.70 -8.24
CA LEU A 32 11.36 -6.10 -9.64
C LEU A 32 12.66 -5.58 -10.25
N VAL A 33 13.02 -4.32 -9.98
CA VAL A 33 14.29 -3.73 -10.45
C VAL A 33 15.48 -4.44 -9.82
N ALA A 34 15.44 -4.74 -8.51
CA ALA A 34 16.50 -5.49 -7.82
C ALA A 34 16.67 -6.91 -8.40
N CYS A 35 15.55 -7.58 -8.72
CA CYS A 35 15.60 -8.88 -9.42
C CYS A 35 16.22 -8.77 -10.82
N MET A 36 15.90 -7.72 -11.57
CA MET A 36 16.47 -7.49 -12.91
C MET A 36 17.98 -7.19 -12.84
N GLU A 37 18.41 -6.34 -11.89
CA GLU A 37 19.86 -6.10 -11.62
C GLU A 37 20.59 -7.38 -11.21
N THR A 38 19.97 -8.20 -10.37
CA THR A 38 20.53 -9.50 -9.97
C THR A 38 20.69 -10.42 -11.16
N GLN A 39 19.70 -10.46 -12.06
CA GLN A 39 19.78 -11.29 -13.25
C GLN A 39 20.85 -10.78 -14.23
N TYR A 40 21.00 -9.46 -14.34
CA TYR A 40 22.12 -8.87 -15.08
C TYR A 40 23.47 -9.24 -14.45
N ALA A 41 23.61 -9.10 -13.14
CA ALA A 41 24.87 -9.45 -12.44
C ALA A 41 25.29 -10.92 -12.58
N ARG A 42 24.30 -11.83 -12.73
CA ARG A 42 24.55 -13.28 -12.92
C ARG A 42 24.88 -13.66 -14.35
N THR A 43 24.23 -13.02 -15.33
CA THR A 43 24.28 -13.47 -16.73
C THR A 43 25.07 -12.54 -17.64
N LEU A 44 25.32 -11.31 -17.23
CA LEU A 44 25.89 -10.21 -18.01
C LEU A 44 25.13 -9.94 -19.33
N ASN A 45 23.88 -10.44 -19.44
CA ASN A 45 23.06 -10.23 -20.62
C ASN A 45 22.57 -8.78 -20.69
N PRO A 46 22.89 -8.03 -21.75
CA PRO A 46 22.56 -6.61 -21.88
C PRO A 46 21.06 -6.31 -21.82
N THR A 47 20.20 -7.28 -22.17
CA THR A 47 18.74 -7.12 -22.06
C THR A 47 18.32 -6.84 -20.62
N TYR A 48 18.88 -7.56 -19.63
CA TYR A 48 18.53 -7.34 -18.22
C TYR A 48 19.04 -6.00 -17.70
N ARG A 49 20.19 -5.53 -18.19
CA ARG A 49 20.68 -4.18 -17.89
C ARG A 49 19.74 -3.12 -18.46
N LYS A 50 19.30 -3.27 -19.71
CA LYS A 50 18.32 -2.41 -20.38
C LYS A 50 17.00 -2.39 -19.59
N MET A 51 16.54 -3.57 -19.12
CA MET A 51 15.36 -3.70 -18.27
C MET A 51 15.52 -2.95 -16.94
N ALA A 52 16.60 -3.19 -16.19
CA ALA A 52 16.85 -2.54 -14.92
C ALA A 52 16.93 -1.02 -15.05
N ASN A 53 17.57 -0.50 -16.11
CA ASN A 53 17.63 0.93 -16.38
C ASN A 53 16.25 1.51 -16.71
N PHE A 54 15.43 0.84 -17.53
CA PHE A 54 14.11 1.32 -17.92
C PHE A 54 13.15 1.34 -16.72
N TRP A 55 12.99 0.22 -16.04
CA TRP A 55 12.12 0.12 -14.88
C TRP A 55 12.64 0.93 -13.70
N GLY A 56 13.97 1.01 -13.55
CA GLY A 56 14.60 1.86 -12.54
C GLY A 56 14.39 3.35 -12.78
N LYS A 57 14.29 3.81 -14.05
CA LYS A 57 13.91 5.19 -14.36
C LYS A 57 12.48 5.50 -13.89
N LEU A 58 11.53 4.60 -14.18
CA LEU A 58 10.15 4.75 -13.72
C LEU A 58 10.07 4.69 -12.19
N PHE A 59 10.81 3.76 -11.57
CA PHE A 59 10.95 3.69 -10.12
C PHE A 59 11.44 5.01 -9.53
N THR A 60 12.51 5.60 -10.08
CA THR A 60 13.10 6.85 -9.57
C THR A 60 12.12 8.01 -9.61
N ILE A 61 11.36 8.14 -10.71
CA ILE A 61 10.35 9.21 -10.86
C ILE A 61 9.31 9.07 -9.73
N ASN A 62 8.72 7.90 -9.59
CA ASN A 62 7.71 7.64 -8.59
C ASN A 62 8.24 7.74 -7.14
N PHE A 63 9.48 7.27 -6.90
CA PHE A 63 10.13 7.30 -5.59
C PHE A 63 10.26 8.72 -5.04
N VAL A 64 10.69 9.68 -5.88
CA VAL A 64 10.80 11.10 -5.48
C VAL A 64 9.44 11.67 -5.07
N MET A 65 8.38 11.33 -5.80
CA MET A 65 7.02 11.78 -5.45
C MET A 65 6.54 11.15 -4.12
N GLY A 66 6.89 9.89 -3.88
CA GLY A 66 6.63 9.22 -2.61
C GLY A 66 7.28 9.91 -1.41
N ILE A 67 8.56 10.30 -1.52
CA ILE A 67 9.28 11.04 -0.47
C ILE A 67 8.60 12.38 -0.18
N ILE A 68 8.33 13.19 -1.21
CA ILE A 68 7.73 14.52 -1.02
C ILE A 68 6.38 14.41 -0.31
N THR A 69 5.54 13.47 -0.74
CA THR A 69 4.21 13.29 -0.14
C THR A 69 4.28 12.70 1.28
N GLY A 70 5.28 11.87 1.60
CA GLY A 70 5.51 11.34 2.94
C GLY A 70 5.89 12.43 3.92
N ILE A 71 6.90 13.25 3.60
CA ILE A 71 7.37 14.34 4.48
C ILE A 71 6.22 15.32 4.77
N THR A 72 5.45 15.72 3.76
CA THR A 72 4.34 16.64 3.97
C THR A 72 3.19 16.01 4.79
N MET A 73 3.03 14.69 4.76
CA MET A 73 2.06 13.99 5.60
C MET A 73 2.47 14.04 7.08
N GLU A 74 3.75 13.90 7.38
CA GLU A 74 4.25 13.98 8.75
C GLU A 74 4.00 15.33 9.39
N PHE A 75 4.09 16.43 8.63
CA PHE A 75 3.76 17.76 9.17
C PHE A 75 2.33 17.89 9.68
N GLN A 76 1.38 17.08 9.23
CA GLN A 76 0.01 17.12 9.72
C GLN A 76 -0.13 16.69 11.18
N PHE A 77 0.81 15.92 11.71
CA PHE A 77 0.84 15.59 13.14
C PHE A 77 1.04 16.83 14.01
N GLY A 78 1.80 17.82 13.52
CA GLY A 78 1.97 19.09 14.21
C GLY A 78 0.89 20.13 13.89
N THR A 79 0.32 20.11 12.70
CA THR A 79 -0.64 21.13 12.24
C THR A 79 -2.08 20.77 12.59
N ASN A 80 -2.59 19.64 12.17
CA ASN A 80 -4.01 19.25 12.31
C ASN A 80 -4.28 18.33 13.50
N TRP A 81 -3.25 17.62 14.00
CA TRP A 81 -3.38 16.57 15.01
C TRP A 81 -2.44 16.79 16.21
N SER A 82 -2.25 18.07 16.62
CA SER A 82 -1.31 18.41 17.69
C SER A 82 -1.67 17.80 19.05
N GLU A 83 -2.95 17.63 19.37
CA GLU A 83 -3.36 17.01 20.63
C GLU A 83 -3.01 15.51 20.64
N TYR A 84 -3.15 14.82 19.49
CA TYR A 84 -2.61 13.47 19.32
C TYR A 84 -1.09 13.45 19.56
N SER A 85 -0.35 14.36 18.93
CA SER A 85 1.12 14.42 19.05
C SER A 85 1.58 14.73 20.47
N LYS A 86 0.86 15.56 21.21
CA LYS A 86 1.14 15.82 22.64
C LYS A 86 0.90 14.59 23.50
N TYR A 87 -0.19 13.86 23.24
CA TYR A 87 -0.57 12.71 24.05
C TYR A 87 0.27 11.46 23.73
N MET A 88 0.61 11.23 22.46
CA MET A 88 1.25 10.02 21.96
C MET A 88 2.68 10.21 21.48
N GLY A 89 3.25 11.44 21.56
CA GLY A 89 4.52 11.78 20.93
C GLY A 89 5.70 10.93 21.35
N ASP A 90 5.73 10.46 22.58
CA ASP A 90 6.81 9.60 23.09
C ASP A 90 6.80 8.21 22.42
N ILE A 91 5.61 7.63 22.21
CA ILE A 91 5.45 6.32 21.59
C ILE A 91 5.61 6.40 20.07
N PHE A 92 4.98 7.39 19.47
CA PHE A 92 4.94 7.58 18.02
C PHE A 92 6.28 8.08 17.46
N GLY A 93 7.00 8.91 18.22
CA GLY A 93 8.26 9.50 17.81
C GLY A 93 9.39 8.47 17.62
N SER A 94 9.41 7.40 18.43
CA SER A 94 10.45 6.38 18.35
C SER A 94 10.46 5.62 17.01
N PRO A 95 9.35 5.04 16.50
CA PRO A 95 9.29 4.44 15.19
C PRO A 95 9.63 5.40 14.06
N LEU A 96 9.13 6.65 14.09
CA LEU A 96 9.42 7.65 13.06
C LEU A 96 10.88 8.07 13.03
N ALA A 97 11.51 8.24 14.21
CA ALA A 97 12.93 8.56 14.28
C ALA A 97 13.80 7.44 13.70
N ILE A 98 13.48 6.18 14.01
CA ILE A 98 14.21 5.03 13.45
C ILE A 98 13.95 4.90 11.95
N GLU A 99 12.74 5.13 11.50
CA GLU A 99 12.40 5.17 10.07
C GLU A 99 13.29 6.18 9.34
N ALA A 100 13.32 7.43 9.80
CA ALA A 100 14.12 8.49 9.19
C ALA A 100 15.61 8.18 9.23
N LEU A 101 16.16 7.75 10.38
CA LEU A 101 17.59 7.53 10.57
C LEU A 101 18.12 6.24 9.93
N VAL A 102 17.33 5.19 9.84
CA VAL A 102 17.79 3.89 9.32
C VAL A 102 17.25 3.66 7.92
N ALA A 103 15.94 3.69 7.73
CA ALA A 103 15.35 3.33 6.45
C ALA A 103 15.63 4.38 5.37
N PHE A 104 15.31 5.63 5.61
CA PHE A 104 15.48 6.71 4.62
C PHE A 104 16.96 6.96 4.28
N PHE A 105 17.88 6.90 5.25
CA PHE A 105 19.32 6.99 4.93
C PHE A 105 19.81 5.80 4.11
N LEU A 106 19.34 4.59 4.40
CA LEU A 106 19.67 3.41 3.63
C LEU A 106 19.18 3.56 2.17
N GLU A 107 17.92 3.94 1.99
CA GLU A 107 17.32 4.18 0.68
C GLU A 107 18.07 5.25 -0.12
N SER A 108 18.22 6.45 0.44
CA SER A 108 18.79 7.59 -0.26
C SER A 108 20.26 7.38 -0.61
N THR A 109 21.04 6.79 0.30
CA THR A 109 22.45 6.50 0.07
C THR A 109 22.64 5.50 -1.08
N PHE A 110 22.00 4.35 -1.02
CA PHE A 110 22.18 3.31 -2.04
C PHE A 110 21.47 3.65 -3.35
N MET A 111 20.39 4.42 -3.31
CA MET A 111 19.77 4.98 -4.52
C MET A 111 20.70 5.96 -5.22
N GLY A 112 21.37 6.85 -4.47
CA GLY A 112 22.39 7.77 -4.99
C GLY A 112 23.53 7.03 -5.65
N ILE A 113 24.09 6.00 -4.99
CA ILE A 113 25.15 5.18 -5.54
C ILE A 113 24.69 4.46 -6.83
N TRP A 114 23.49 3.89 -6.84
CA TRP A 114 22.94 3.20 -8.00
C TRP A 114 22.75 4.13 -9.20
N LEU A 115 22.19 5.36 -8.98
CA LEU A 115 21.95 6.35 -10.02
C LEU A 115 23.24 6.92 -10.60
N PHE A 116 24.13 7.41 -9.74
CA PHE A 116 25.34 8.13 -10.14
C PHE A 116 26.55 7.24 -10.38
N GLY A 117 26.55 6.02 -9.85
CA GLY A 117 27.58 5.03 -10.07
C GLY A 117 27.52 4.29 -11.39
N LYS A 118 26.47 4.45 -12.16
CA LYS A 118 26.05 3.82 -13.43
C LYS A 118 27.08 2.88 -14.08
N ASP A 119 28.20 3.39 -14.60
CA ASP A 119 29.26 2.62 -15.28
C ASP A 119 30.55 2.48 -14.44
N LYS A 120 30.57 3.05 -13.23
CA LYS A 120 31.74 3.08 -12.34
C LYS A 120 31.76 1.93 -11.33
N ILE A 121 30.63 1.24 -11.15
CA ILE A 121 30.50 0.17 -10.17
C ILE A 121 30.21 -1.18 -10.85
N SER A 122 30.65 -2.27 -10.21
CA SER A 122 30.44 -3.61 -10.76
C SER A 122 28.97 -4.00 -10.81
N PRO A 123 28.56 -4.89 -11.75
CA PRO A 123 27.18 -5.38 -11.83
C PRO A 123 26.67 -6.01 -10.51
N LYS A 124 27.53 -6.71 -9.78
CA LYS A 124 27.20 -7.30 -8.47
C LYS A 124 26.92 -6.23 -7.43
N PHE A 125 27.74 -5.17 -7.40
CA PHE A 125 27.55 -4.09 -6.45
C PHE A 125 26.33 -3.23 -6.82
N ARG A 126 26.02 -3.08 -8.11
CA ARG A 126 24.76 -2.46 -8.57
C ARG A 126 23.51 -3.19 -8.06
N ALA A 127 23.51 -4.52 -8.20
CA ALA A 127 22.43 -5.35 -7.67
C ALA A 127 22.34 -5.26 -6.14
N PHE A 128 23.47 -5.25 -5.44
CA PHE A 128 23.51 -5.05 -3.99
C PHE A 128 22.89 -3.70 -3.59
N CYS A 129 23.27 -2.61 -4.26
CA CYS A 129 22.69 -1.28 -3.98
C CYS A 129 21.15 -1.32 -4.11
N MET A 130 20.62 -1.94 -5.16
CA MET A 130 19.17 -1.99 -5.37
C MET A 130 18.44 -2.86 -4.34
N TRP A 131 19.09 -3.94 -3.86
CA TRP A 131 18.56 -4.70 -2.73
C TRP A 131 18.61 -3.93 -1.40
N MET A 132 19.59 -3.04 -1.21
CA MET A 132 19.63 -2.16 -0.03
C MET A 132 18.53 -1.10 -0.10
N VAL A 133 18.22 -0.56 -1.28
CA VAL A 133 17.04 0.31 -1.47
C VAL A 133 15.76 -0.46 -1.18
N ALA A 134 15.61 -1.68 -1.69
CA ALA A 134 14.46 -2.52 -1.42
C ALA A 134 14.31 -2.87 0.07
N LEU A 135 15.40 -3.11 0.76
CA LEU A 135 15.41 -3.34 2.21
C LEU A 135 14.98 -2.08 2.96
N GLY A 136 15.52 -0.91 2.59
CA GLY A 136 15.17 0.38 3.18
C GLY A 136 13.68 0.67 3.07
N THR A 137 13.11 0.58 1.86
CA THR A 137 11.67 0.78 1.60
C THR A 137 10.77 -0.15 2.43
N ASN A 138 11.18 -1.40 2.61
CA ASN A 138 10.40 -2.33 3.43
C ASN A 138 10.57 -2.05 4.93
N ILE A 139 11.75 -1.62 5.39
CA ILE A 139 11.98 -1.20 6.77
C ILE A 139 11.22 0.10 7.08
N SER A 140 11.18 1.06 6.16
CA SER A 140 10.35 2.27 6.28
C SER A 140 8.87 1.88 6.47
N ALA A 141 8.32 1.03 5.60
CA ALA A 141 6.97 0.52 5.75
C ALA A 141 6.75 -0.18 7.11
N LEU A 142 7.74 -0.94 7.61
CA LEU A 142 7.64 -1.62 8.91
C LEU A 142 7.47 -0.62 10.06
N TRP A 143 8.29 0.44 10.10
CA TRP A 143 8.22 1.41 11.18
C TRP A 143 6.95 2.24 11.17
N ILE A 144 6.51 2.69 9.98
CA ILE A 144 5.23 3.41 9.84
C ILE A 144 4.05 2.52 10.24
N ILE A 145 4.05 1.25 9.81
CA ILE A 145 2.99 0.30 10.18
C ILE A 145 3.08 -0.10 11.65
N THR A 146 4.26 -0.12 12.28
CA THR A 146 4.40 -0.34 13.72
C THR A 146 3.74 0.80 14.49
N ALA A 147 3.95 2.05 14.09
CA ALA A 147 3.27 3.20 14.68
C ALA A 147 1.74 3.12 14.50
N ASN A 148 1.26 2.80 13.30
CA ASN A 148 -0.17 2.61 13.05
C ASN A 148 -0.72 1.39 13.81
N GLY A 149 0.04 0.30 13.90
CA GLY A 149 -0.32 -0.89 14.64
C GLY A 149 -0.53 -0.63 16.13
N PHE A 150 0.24 0.27 16.71
CA PHE A 150 -0.02 0.76 18.07
C PHE A 150 -1.37 1.50 18.15
N MET A 151 -1.70 2.36 17.18
CA MET A 151 -3.00 3.03 17.17
C MET A 151 -4.17 2.02 17.07
N GLN A 152 -3.94 0.87 16.43
CA GLN A 152 -4.94 -0.19 16.27
C GLN A 152 -5.03 -1.10 17.50
N ASN A 153 -3.92 -1.44 18.11
CA ASN A 153 -3.81 -2.28 19.31
C ASN A 153 -2.72 -1.73 20.23
N PRO A 154 -3.06 -0.84 21.17
CA PRO A 154 -2.09 -0.21 22.06
C PRO A 154 -1.45 -1.21 23.01
N VAL A 155 -0.12 -1.30 22.97
CA VAL A 155 0.70 -2.18 23.84
C VAL A 155 2.00 -1.48 24.25
N GLY A 156 2.58 -1.89 25.39
CA GLY A 156 3.90 -1.42 25.81
C GLY A 156 3.93 0.04 26.27
N TYR A 157 2.81 0.60 26.73
CA TYR A 157 2.68 1.97 27.21
C TYR A 157 2.24 2.04 28.66
N VAL A 158 2.48 3.21 29.28
CA VAL A 158 1.91 3.61 30.56
C VAL A 158 1.37 5.03 30.45
N VAL A 159 0.33 5.34 31.22
CA VAL A 159 -0.20 6.71 31.26
C VAL A 159 0.43 7.44 32.48
N ARG A 160 1.20 8.50 32.23
CA ARG A 160 1.82 9.36 33.23
C ARG A 160 1.64 10.81 32.81
N ASN A 161 1.42 11.70 33.81
CA ASN A 161 1.29 13.14 33.59
C ASN A 161 0.27 13.51 32.47
N GLY A 162 -0.81 12.75 32.35
CA GLY A 162 -1.87 12.99 31.35
C GLY A 162 -1.50 12.64 29.94
N ARG A 163 -0.41 11.89 29.70
CA ARG A 163 -0.02 11.40 28.35
C ARG A 163 0.40 9.93 28.39
N ALA A 164 0.37 9.29 27.23
CA ALA A 164 0.87 7.95 27.07
C ALA A 164 2.40 7.99 26.79
N GLU A 165 3.14 7.25 27.58
CA GLU A 165 4.60 7.16 27.51
C GLU A 165 5.01 5.71 27.16
N LEU A 166 6.07 5.56 26.36
CA LEU A 166 6.62 4.27 26.00
C LEU A 166 7.28 3.62 27.22
N ASN A 167 6.80 2.45 27.59
CA ASN A 167 7.32 1.69 28.73
C ASN A 167 8.04 0.41 28.30
N ASP A 168 7.60 -0.20 27.22
CA ASP A 168 8.19 -1.42 26.67
C ASP A 168 8.28 -1.32 25.15
N PHE A 169 9.48 -1.00 24.66
CA PHE A 169 9.78 -0.89 23.24
C PHE A 169 9.61 -2.23 22.50
N TRP A 170 9.97 -3.34 23.14
CA TRP A 170 9.85 -4.64 22.49
C TRP A 170 8.39 -5.07 22.33
N ALA A 171 7.52 -4.77 23.29
CA ALA A 171 6.09 -4.99 23.14
C ALA A 171 5.51 -4.19 21.96
N LEU A 172 5.99 -2.96 21.73
CA LEU A 172 5.61 -2.14 20.58
C LEU A 172 6.04 -2.80 19.27
N VAL A 173 7.33 -3.17 19.16
CA VAL A 173 7.91 -3.73 17.92
C VAL A 173 7.36 -5.14 17.60
N THR A 174 7.08 -5.93 18.63
CA THR A 174 6.54 -7.30 18.46
C THR A 174 5.01 -7.37 18.47
N ASN A 175 4.33 -6.21 18.38
CA ASN A 175 2.88 -6.14 18.32
C ASN A 175 2.31 -7.03 17.20
N PRO A 176 1.58 -8.12 17.51
CA PRO A 176 1.11 -9.05 16.50
C PRO A 176 0.12 -8.41 15.52
N TYR A 177 -0.62 -7.39 15.94
CA TYR A 177 -1.50 -6.64 15.04
C TYR A 177 -0.70 -5.89 13.98
N ALA A 178 0.39 -5.21 14.38
CA ALA A 178 1.28 -4.48 13.47
C ALA A 178 1.93 -5.42 12.44
N TRP A 179 2.41 -6.60 12.86
CA TRP A 179 3.01 -7.57 11.95
C TRP A 179 2.03 -8.13 10.92
N ASN A 180 0.80 -8.44 11.33
CA ASN A 180 -0.24 -8.87 10.39
C ASN A 180 -0.57 -7.78 9.37
N MET A 181 -0.69 -6.52 9.81
CA MET A 181 -0.86 -5.38 8.92
C MET A 181 0.32 -5.22 7.97
N PHE A 182 1.56 -5.31 8.47
CA PHE A 182 2.77 -5.15 7.68
C PHE A 182 2.83 -6.15 6.52
N PHE A 183 2.71 -7.43 6.80
CA PHE A 183 2.78 -8.44 5.76
C PHE A 183 1.64 -8.30 4.75
N HIS A 184 0.41 -8.07 5.20
CA HIS A 184 -0.72 -7.89 4.29
C HIS A 184 -0.54 -6.67 3.38
N THR A 185 -0.12 -5.53 3.94
CA THR A 185 0.06 -4.27 3.21
C THR A 185 1.22 -4.35 2.22
N VAL A 186 2.39 -4.84 2.65
CA VAL A 186 3.58 -4.92 1.78
C VAL A 186 3.37 -5.90 0.63
N ILE A 187 2.75 -7.05 0.88
CA ILE A 187 2.42 -7.99 -0.18
C ILE A 187 1.39 -7.39 -1.15
N GLY A 188 0.43 -6.59 -0.65
CA GLY A 188 -0.46 -5.77 -1.48
C GLY A 188 0.29 -4.78 -2.38
N CYS A 189 1.33 -4.13 -1.85
CA CYS A 189 2.21 -3.24 -2.64
C CYS A 189 2.95 -3.99 -3.74
N TYR A 190 3.37 -5.24 -3.49
CA TYR A 190 3.99 -6.07 -4.52
C TYR A 190 3.02 -6.39 -5.67
N ILE A 191 1.72 -6.54 -5.40
CA ILE A 191 0.69 -6.66 -6.44
C ILE A 191 0.64 -5.38 -7.29
N VAL A 192 0.70 -4.19 -6.67
CA VAL A 192 0.71 -2.91 -7.40
C VAL A 192 1.89 -2.86 -8.37
N GLY A 193 3.12 -3.11 -7.91
CA GLY A 193 4.31 -3.12 -8.76
C GLY A 193 4.26 -4.17 -9.86
N ALA A 194 3.77 -5.38 -9.55
CA ALA A 194 3.62 -6.46 -10.51
C ALA A 194 2.64 -6.10 -11.64
N PHE A 195 1.46 -5.59 -11.30
CA PHE A 195 0.44 -5.20 -12.27
C PHE A 195 0.89 -3.98 -13.10
N PHE A 196 1.61 -3.05 -12.51
CA PHE A 196 2.20 -1.94 -13.24
C PHE A 196 3.16 -2.42 -14.34
N VAL A 197 4.10 -3.31 -14.00
CA VAL A 197 5.04 -3.87 -14.98
C VAL A 197 4.33 -4.74 -16.01
N MET A 198 3.38 -5.58 -15.60
CA MET A 198 2.59 -6.40 -16.52
C MET A 198 1.75 -5.55 -17.49
N ALA A 199 1.13 -4.48 -16.99
CA ALA A 199 0.26 -3.62 -17.82
C ALA A 199 1.04 -2.88 -18.91
N ILE A 200 2.17 -2.25 -18.56
CA ILE A 200 3.02 -1.57 -19.54
C ILE A 200 3.61 -2.59 -20.53
N SER A 201 4.05 -3.75 -20.04
CA SER A 201 4.55 -4.81 -20.91
C SER A 201 3.47 -5.33 -21.85
N ALA A 202 2.23 -5.52 -21.38
CA ALA A 202 1.09 -5.93 -22.21
C ALA A 202 0.77 -4.89 -23.29
N TYR A 203 0.83 -3.60 -22.97
CA TYR A 203 0.65 -2.52 -23.95
C TYR A 203 1.63 -2.64 -25.13
N HIS A 204 2.92 -2.86 -24.85
CA HIS A 204 3.94 -2.99 -25.89
C HIS A 204 3.83 -4.33 -26.66
N LEU A 205 3.53 -5.44 -25.97
CA LEU A 205 3.31 -6.73 -26.60
C LEU A 205 2.13 -6.71 -27.57
N LEU A 206 1.04 -6.03 -27.21
CA LEU A 206 -0.11 -5.83 -28.11
C LEU A 206 0.24 -5.04 -29.38
N ARG A 207 1.23 -4.16 -29.29
CA ARG A 207 1.75 -3.33 -30.39
C ARG A 207 2.93 -3.96 -31.11
N LYS A 208 3.39 -5.14 -30.68
CA LYS A 208 4.57 -5.82 -31.20
C LYS A 208 5.85 -4.97 -31.13
N ASN A 209 5.96 -4.11 -30.12
CA ASN A 209 7.11 -3.25 -29.89
C ASN A 209 8.04 -3.88 -28.86
N GLU A 210 9.35 -3.98 -29.15
CA GLU A 210 10.38 -4.53 -28.25
C GLU A 210 9.96 -5.86 -27.57
N VAL A 211 9.44 -6.79 -28.38
CA VAL A 211 8.73 -8.00 -27.90
C VAL A 211 9.54 -8.81 -26.92
N GLU A 212 10.82 -9.09 -27.20
CA GLU A 212 11.68 -9.88 -26.31
C GLU A 212 11.92 -9.19 -24.96
N PHE A 213 12.08 -7.87 -24.99
CA PHE A 213 12.24 -7.07 -23.77
C PHE A 213 10.98 -7.11 -22.91
N PHE A 214 9.81 -6.80 -23.51
CA PHE A 214 8.57 -6.72 -22.75
C PHE A 214 8.01 -8.10 -22.36
N LYS A 215 8.34 -9.16 -23.10
CA LYS A 215 8.04 -10.54 -22.72
C LYS A 215 8.80 -10.94 -21.45
N LYS A 216 10.10 -10.62 -21.36
CA LYS A 216 10.88 -10.85 -20.15
C LYS A 216 10.38 -10.00 -18.99
N SER A 217 10.11 -8.71 -19.22
CA SER A 217 9.56 -7.79 -18.19
C SER A 217 8.20 -8.29 -17.67
N PHE A 218 7.30 -8.68 -18.57
CA PHE A 218 6.01 -9.28 -18.22
C PHE A 218 6.17 -10.50 -17.30
N LYS A 219 7.13 -11.39 -17.62
CA LYS A 219 7.40 -12.58 -16.83
C LYS A 219 7.87 -12.23 -15.41
N PHE A 220 8.71 -11.21 -15.23
CA PHE A 220 9.10 -10.75 -13.89
C PHE A 220 7.88 -10.24 -13.09
N GLY A 221 7.08 -9.37 -13.70
CA GLY A 221 5.84 -8.90 -13.08
C GLY A 221 4.87 -10.03 -12.76
N LEU A 222 4.68 -10.98 -13.70
CA LEU A 222 3.80 -12.14 -13.51
C LEU A 222 4.25 -13.03 -12.35
N MET A 223 5.55 -13.29 -12.20
CA MET A 223 6.05 -14.13 -11.09
C MET A 223 5.86 -13.45 -9.73
N LEU A 224 6.16 -12.15 -9.63
CA LEU A 224 5.91 -11.41 -8.40
C LEU A 224 4.40 -11.32 -8.11
N GLY A 225 3.58 -11.04 -9.13
CA GLY A 225 2.13 -10.96 -9.00
C GLY A 225 1.49 -12.29 -8.60
N LEU A 226 1.94 -13.40 -9.17
CA LEU A 226 1.50 -14.74 -8.82
C LEU A 226 1.80 -15.08 -7.35
N PHE A 227 3.03 -14.82 -6.91
CA PHE A 227 3.46 -15.00 -5.53
C PHE A 227 2.61 -14.13 -4.58
N ALA A 228 2.57 -12.83 -4.83
CA ALA A 228 1.88 -11.88 -3.97
C ALA A 228 0.36 -12.13 -3.93
N ALA A 229 -0.31 -12.28 -5.07
CA ALA A 229 -1.75 -12.49 -5.13
C ALA A 229 -2.18 -13.85 -4.53
N THR A 230 -1.29 -14.86 -4.53
CA THR A 230 -1.59 -16.14 -3.89
C THR A 230 -1.48 -16.05 -2.36
N ILE A 231 -0.52 -15.28 -1.84
CA ILE A 231 -0.30 -15.17 -0.39
C ILE A 231 -1.25 -14.17 0.26
N THR A 232 -1.64 -13.11 -0.45
CA THR A 232 -2.50 -12.03 0.09
C THR A 232 -3.79 -12.52 0.77
N PRO A 233 -4.57 -13.49 0.26
CA PRO A 233 -5.75 -14.01 0.95
C PRO A 233 -5.45 -14.64 2.31
N PHE A 234 -4.31 -15.33 2.45
CA PHE A 234 -3.90 -15.94 3.73
C PHE A 234 -3.52 -14.85 4.74
N MET A 235 -2.78 -13.83 4.32
CA MET A 235 -2.45 -12.68 5.17
C MET A 235 -3.72 -11.88 5.52
N GLY A 236 -4.64 -11.73 4.57
CA GLY A 236 -5.93 -11.08 4.77
C GLY A 236 -6.80 -11.82 5.80
N HIS A 237 -6.83 -13.14 5.75
CA HIS A 237 -7.51 -13.96 6.75
C HIS A 237 -6.95 -13.72 8.17
N GLN A 238 -5.62 -13.73 8.33
CA GLN A 238 -4.99 -13.44 9.63
C GLN A 238 -5.27 -12.00 10.11
N SER A 239 -5.34 -11.05 9.19
CA SER A 239 -5.73 -9.67 9.50
C SER A 239 -7.19 -9.58 9.94
N GLY A 240 -8.10 -10.35 9.35
CA GLY A 240 -9.50 -10.48 9.76
C GLY A 240 -9.63 -11.05 11.17
N VAL A 241 -8.93 -12.15 11.48
CA VAL A 241 -8.87 -12.74 12.82
C VAL A 241 -8.34 -11.72 13.85
N SER A 242 -7.28 -10.99 13.50
CA SER A 242 -6.74 -9.92 14.37
C SER A 242 -7.74 -8.79 14.59
N ALA A 243 -8.46 -8.36 13.54
CA ALA A 243 -9.48 -7.33 13.65
C ALA A 243 -10.61 -7.77 14.58
N ALA A 244 -11.14 -8.98 14.44
CA ALA A 244 -12.17 -9.51 15.32
C ALA A 244 -11.72 -9.62 16.79
N LYS A 245 -10.48 -10.05 17.00
CA LYS A 245 -9.91 -10.24 18.35
C LYS A 245 -9.64 -8.92 19.08
N TYR A 246 -8.98 -7.97 18.41
CA TYR A 246 -8.51 -6.73 19.05
C TYR A 246 -9.45 -5.55 18.88
N GLN A 247 -10.28 -5.56 17.84
CA GLN A 247 -11.25 -4.50 17.52
C GLN A 247 -12.61 -5.12 17.09
N PRO A 248 -13.38 -5.67 18.02
CA PRO A 248 -14.62 -6.36 17.71
C PRO A 248 -15.60 -5.53 16.86
N ALA A 249 -15.70 -4.22 17.12
CA ALA A 249 -16.55 -3.31 16.34
C ALA A 249 -16.13 -3.26 14.85
N LYS A 250 -14.83 -3.24 14.56
CA LYS A 250 -14.30 -3.31 13.20
C LYS A 250 -14.60 -4.67 12.57
N GLY A 251 -14.29 -5.77 13.28
CA GLY A 251 -14.55 -7.12 12.80
C GLY A 251 -16.02 -7.32 12.43
N ALA A 252 -16.94 -6.90 13.30
CA ALA A 252 -18.37 -6.96 13.05
C ALA A 252 -18.80 -6.07 11.86
N ALA A 253 -18.22 -4.86 11.72
CA ALA A 253 -18.57 -3.95 10.63
C ALA A 253 -18.07 -4.43 9.25
N MET A 254 -16.97 -5.20 9.18
CA MET A 254 -16.43 -5.76 7.94
C MET A 254 -17.42 -6.71 7.25
N GLU A 255 -18.23 -7.43 8.03
CA GLU A 255 -19.27 -8.34 7.52
C GLU A 255 -20.68 -7.92 7.92
N ALA A 256 -20.83 -6.72 8.51
CA ALA A 256 -22.10 -6.21 9.02
C ALA A 256 -22.84 -7.21 9.92
N VAL A 257 -22.11 -7.86 10.85
CA VAL A 257 -22.66 -8.79 11.83
C VAL A 257 -23.38 -7.99 12.90
N TRP A 258 -24.70 -8.14 12.99
CA TRP A 258 -25.53 -7.41 13.95
C TRP A 258 -25.69 -8.10 15.29
N GLU A 259 -25.88 -9.41 15.29
CA GLU A 259 -26.12 -10.20 16.49
C GLU A 259 -24.84 -10.97 16.89
N THR A 260 -24.53 -10.99 18.17
CA THR A 260 -23.48 -11.86 18.71
C THR A 260 -23.92 -13.31 18.62
N GLY A 261 -23.03 -14.19 18.16
CA GLY A 261 -23.37 -15.60 18.07
C GLY A 261 -22.23 -16.48 17.59
N LYS A 262 -22.43 -17.78 17.79
CA LYS A 262 -21.53 -18.85 17.34
C LYS A 262 -22.00 -19.42 16.00
N GLY A 263 -21.05 -19.92 15.20
CA GLY A 263 -21.39 -20.55 13.94
C GLY A 263 -22.02 -19.58 12.91
N GLN A 264 -21.65 -18.31 12.93
CA GLN A 264 -22.14 -17.31 12.02
C GLN A 264 -21.81 -17.68 10.56
N GLY A 265 -22.81 -17.49 9.67
CA GLY A 265 -22.65 -17.73 8.25
C GLY A 265 -21.84 -16.62 7.54
N PHE A 266 -21.38 -16.93 6.35
CA PHE A 266 -20.81 -15.95 5.42
C PHE A 266 -21.71 -15.82 4.21
N SER A 267 -22.31 -14.64 4.03
CA SER A 267 -23.20 -14.39 2.89
C SER A 267 -22.38 -13.85 1.72
N ILE A 268 -22.43 -14.54 0.58
CA ILE A 268 -21.70 -14.11 -0.64
C ILE A 268 -22.24 -12.78 -1.15
N ILE A 269 -23.57 -12.66 -1.18
CA ILE A 269 -24.27 -11.43 -1.54
C ILE A 269 -25.03 -10.94 -0.32
N GLN A 270 -24.69 -9.75 0.15
CA GLN A 270 -25.28 -9.16 1.33
C GLN A 270 -25.39 -7.64 1.16
N ILE A 271 -26.50 -7.07 1.60
CA ILE A 271 -26.76 -5.62 1.62
C ILE A 271 -27.12 -5.23 3.04
N PRO A 272 -26.25 -4.49 3.76
CA PRO A 272 -26.54 -4.04 5.11
C PRO A 272 -27.65 -2.97 5.14
N ASP A 273 -28.62 -3.17 6.00
CA ASP A 273 -29.60 -2.15 6.38
C ASP A 273 -29.27 -1.60 7.77
N VAL A 274 -28.41 -0.59 7.79
CA VAL A 274 -27.89 0.00 9.03
C VAL A 274 -29.00 0.64 9.86
N LYS A 275 -30.07 1.16 9.22
CA LYS A 275 -31.18 1.81 9.92
C LYS A 275 -31.99 0.82 10.75
N ASN A 276 -32.23 -0.38 10.20
CA ASN A 276 -33.01 -1.42 10.86
C ASN A 276 -32.14 -2.47 11.54
N GLU A 277 -30.80 -2.29 11.53
CA GLU A 277 -29.80 -3.20 12.13
C GLU A 277 -29.97 -4.66 11.68
N LYS A 278 -30.13 -4.86 10.37
CA LYS A 278 -30.32 -6.16 9.73
C LYS A 278 -29.67 -6.20 8.34
N ASN A 279 -29.62 -7.37 7.74
CA ASN A 279 -29.10 -7.55 6.39
C ASN A 279 -30.15 -8.18 5.47
N PHE A 280 -30.07 -7.82 4.19
CA PHE A 280 -30.61 -8.68 3.15
C PHE A 280 -29.50 -9.62 2.68
N GLU A 281 -29.70 -10.92 2.80
CA GLU A 281 -28.68 -11.93 2.56
C GLU A 281 -29.12 -12.92 1.48
N LEU A 282 -28.17 -13.29 0.62
CA LEU A 282 -28.35 -14.29 -0.42
C LEU A 282 -27.11 -15.17 -0.51
N LEU A 283 -27.30 -16.47 -0.67
CA LEU A 283 -26.22 -17.48 -0.76
C LEU A 283 -25.33 -17.45 0.48
N THR A 284 -25.90 -17.71 1.65
CA THR A 284 -25.17 -17.80 2.90
C THR A 284 -24.57 -19.20 3.09
N ILE A 285 -23.26 -19.26 3.30
CA ILE A 285 -22.54 -20.49 3.63
C ILE A 285 -22.48 -20.59 5.15
N PRO A 286 -23.13 -21.63 5.76
CA PRO A 286 -23.16 -21.75 7.21
C PRO A 286 -21.77 -21.87 7.83
N LYS A 287 -21.57 -21.29 9.02
CA LYS A 287 -20.35 -21.36 9.85
C LYS A 287 -19.08 -20.74 9.25
N LEU A 288 -19.08 -20.38 7.97
CA LEU A 288 -17.89 -19.87 7.29
C LEU A 288 -17.49 -18.46 7.79
N GLY A 289 -18.45 -17.64 8.20
CA GLY A 289 -18.19 -16.36 8.84
C GLY A 289 -17.40 -16.51 10.14
N SER A 290 -17.86 -17.39 11.04
CA SER A 290 -17.13 -17.72 12.27
C SER A 290 -15.70 -18.20 11.97
N PHE A 291 -15.51 -19.07 10.99
CA PHE A 291 -14.18 -19.55 10.60
C PHE A 291 -13.25 -18.39 10.16
N PHE A 292 -13.73 -17.48 9.36
CA PHE A 292 -12.91 -16.37 8.86
C PHE A 292 -12.43 -15.40 9.96
N TYR A 293 -13.14 -15.29 11.07
CA TYR A 293 -12.82 -14.36 12.14
C TYR A 293 -12.24 -15.00 13.41
N THR A 294 -12.37 -16.33 13.57
CA THR A 294 -11.97 -17.01 14.80
C THR A 294 -11.09 -18.24 14.59
N ASN A 295 -10.82 -18.63 13.34
CA ASN A 295 -10.21 -19.91 12.98
C ASN A 295 -11.01 -21.15 13.47
N SER A 296 -12.29 -20.97 13.82
CA SER A 296 -13.17 -22.04 14.29
C SER A 296 -14.55 -21.90 13.66
N PHE A 297 -15.13 -23.01 13.20
CA PHE A 297 -16.48 -23.02 12.63
C PHE A 297 -17.59 -22.71 13.66
N ASP A 298 -17.30 -22.94 14.94
CA ASP A 298 -18.21 -22.67 16.05
C ASP A 298 -17.72 -21.50 16.94
N GLY A 299 -16.76 -20.69 16.42
CA GLY A 299 -16.26 -19.51 17.09
C GLY A 299 -17.34 -18.43 17.22
N GLU A 300 -17.28 -17.69 18.32
CA GLU A 300 -18.21 -16.59 18.58
C GLU A 300 -17.71 -15.29 17.94
N ILE A 301 -18.59 -14.59 17.23
CA ILE A 301 -18.37 -13.25 16.71
C ILE A 301 -19.24 -12.28 17.50
N VAL A 302 -18.64 -11.21 18.02
CA VAL A 302 -19.36 -10.12 18.68
C VAL A 302 -20.13 -9.31 17.63
N GLY A 303 -21.43 -9.16 17.81
CA GLY A 303 -22.30 -8.38 16.93
C GLY A 303 -22.31 -6.88 17.27
N LEU A 304 -22.66 -6.06 16.28
CA LEU A 304 -22.71 -4.60 16.44
C LEU A 304 -23.75 -4.15 17.47
N LYS A 305 -24.82 -4.92 17.73
CA LYS A 305 -25.83 -4.57 18.72
C LYS A 305 -25.30 -4.58 20.15
N ASP A 306 -24.28 -5.39 20.45
CA ASP A 306 -23.63 -5.44 21.76
C ASP A 306 -22.56 -4.35 21.95
N ILE A 307 -22.35 -3.50 20.93
CA ILE A 307 -21.40 -2.39 20.96
C ILE A 307 -22.20 -1.09 21.06
N PRO A 308 -21.84 -0.17 21.97
CA PRO A 308 -22.47 1.14 22.06
C PRO A 308 -22.50 1.86 20.71
N LYS A 309 -23.60 2.50 20.36
CA LYS A 309 -23.77 3.14 19.03
C LYS A 309 -22.70 4.19 18.75
N GLU A 310 -22.24 4.91 19.76
CA GLU A 310 -21.18 5.91 19.72
C GLU A 310 -19.79 5.31 19.45
N ASP A 311 -19.60 4.03 19.66
CA ASP A 311 -18.33 3.32 19.45
C ASP A 311 -18.34 2.49 18.16
N ARG A 312 -19.46 2.51 17.40
CA ARG A 312 -19.54 1.79 16.12
C ARG A 312 -18.94 2.61 14.99
N PRO A 313 -18.12 1.99 14.13
CA PRO A 313 -17.64 2.63 12.91
C PRO A 313 -18.75 2.83 11.89
N ASN A 314 -18.48 3.55 10.80
CA ASN A 314 -19.40 3.63 9.67
C ASN A 314 -19.47 2.26 8.96
N VAL A 315 -20.51 1.49 9.31
CA VAL A 315 -20.68 0.09 8.85
C VAL A 315 -20.71 -0.02 7.34
N ASN A 316 -21.48 0.82 6.64
CA ASN A 316 -21.58 0.78 5.18
C ASN A 316 -20.22 0.99 4.51
N LEU A 317 -19.49 2.02 4.94
CA LEU A 317 -18.19 2.33 4.33
C LEU A 317 -17.16 1.22 4.58
N VAL A 318 -17.13 0.67 5.78
CA VAL A 318 -16.23 -0.45 6.13
C VAL A 318 -16.61 -1.70 5.34
N TYR A 319 -17.89 -2.08 5.33
CA TYR A 319 -18.39 -3.28 4.66
C TYR A 319 -18.10 -3.26 3.15
N TYR A 320 -18.55 -2.21 2.45
CA TYR A 320 -18.36 -2.17 0.99
C TYR A 320 -16.90 -2.05 0.57
N SER A 321 -16.08 -1.33 1.33
CA SER A 321 -14.63 -1.26 1.09
C SER A 321 -13.97 -2.62 1.30
N PHE A 322 -14.34 -3.35 2.35
CA PHE A 322 -13.85 -4.69 2.61
C PHE A 322 -14.21 -5.66 1.48
N ARG A 323 -15.47 -5.70 1.08
CA ARG A 323 -15.95 -6.57 -0.01
C ARG A 323 -15.30 -6.26 -1.34
N LEU A 324 -15.10 -4.98 -1.66
CA LEU A 324 -14.40 -4.53 -2.87
C LEU A 324 -12.92 -5.01 -2.85
N MET A 325 -12.22 -4.83 -1.74
CA MET A 325 -10.84 -5.26 -1.57
C MET A 325 -10.70 -6.78 -1.78
N VAL A 326 -11.56 -7.57 -1.14
CA VAL A 326 -11.55 -9.04 -1.27
C VAL A 326 -11.86 -9.48 -2.71
N ALA A 327 -12.88 -8.91 -3.34
CA ALA A 327 -13.24 -9.24 -4.71
C ALA A 327 -12.10 -8.94 -5.70
N LEU A 328 -11.43 -7.79 -5.56
CA LEU A 328 -10.28 -7.45 -6.37
C LEU A 328 -9.09 -8.37 -6.08
N GLY A 329 -8.83 -8.74 -4.83
CA GLY A 329 -7.79 -9.70 -4.46
C GLY A 329 -7.97 -11.06 -5.15
N MET A 330 -9.20 -11.58 -5.13
CA MET A 330 -9.55 -12.84 -5.82
C MET A 330 -9.39 -12.71 -7.35
N PHE A 331 -9.76 -11.56 -7.91
CA PHE A 331 -9.54 -11.27 -9.32
C PHE A 331 -8.05 -11.27 -9.68
N PHE A 332 -7.19 -10.64 -8.88
CA PHE A 332 -5.74 -10.63 -9.11
C PHE A 332 -5.14 -12.03 -9.06
N MET A 333 -5.57 -12.84 -8.11
CA MET A 333 -5.17 -14.25 -8.01
C MET A 333 -5.57 -15.02 -9.26
N ALA A 334 -6.82 -14.94 -9.69
CA ALA A 334 -7.31 -15.62 -10.89
C ALA A 334 -6.55 -15.18 -12.14
N LEU A 335 -6.34 -13.86 -12.32
CA LEU A 335 -5.66 -13.31 -13.49
C LEU A 335 -4.19 -13.72 -13.56
N THR A 336 -3.47 -13.74 -12.43
CA THR A 336 -2.06 -14.15 -12.39
C THR A 336 -1.89 -15.65 -12.58
N TRP A 337 -2.75 -16.50 -12.01
CA TRP A 337 -2.74 -17.94 -12.25
C TRP A 337 -3.06 -18.28 -13.72
N TYR A 338 -4.02 -17.61 -14.31
CA TYR A 338 -4.33 -17.79 -15.74
C TYR A 338 -3.16 -17.31 -16.63
N GLY A 339 -2.52 -16.20 -16.28
CA GLY A 339 -1.30 -15.73 -16.95
C GLY A 339 -0.14 -16.72 -16.84
N PHE A 340 0.05 -17.32 -15.68
CA PHE A 340 1.05 -18.38 -15.48
C PHE A 340 0.77 -19.60 -16.35
N TYR A 341 -0.50 -20.04 -16.44
CA TYR A 341 -0.93 -21.12 -17.33
C TYR A 341 -0.61 -20.80 -18.78
N LEU A 342 -0.97 -19.59 -19.27
CA LEU A 342 -0.69 -19.17 -20.64
C LEU A 342 0.83 -19.10 -20.92
N ASN A 343 1.61 -18.61 -19.97
CA ASN A 343 3.07 -18.55 -20.09
C ASN A 343 3.69 -19.95 -20.21
N ARG A 344 3.23 -20.92 -19.39
CA ARG A 344 3.66 -22.33 -19.46
C ARG A 344 3.32 -22.99 -20.79
N LYS A 345 2.20 -22.61 -21.40
CA LYS A 345 1.77 -23.13 -22.71
C LYS A 345 2.39 -22.39 -23.90
N GLY A 346 3.24 -21.38 -23.66
CA GLY A 346 3.80 -20.54 -24.73
C GLY A 346 2.78 -19.67 -25.47
N LYS A 347 1.57 -19.48 -24.89
CA LYS A 347 0.43 -18.78 -25.51
C LYS A 347 0.24 -17.35 -25.01
N LEU A 348 1.14 -16.85 -24.16
CA LEU A 348 0.99 -15.53 -23.55
C LEU A 348 0.87 -14.41 -24.59
N GLU A 349 1.78 -14.35 -25.55
CA GLU A 349 1.84 -13.30 -26.57
C GLU A 349 0.66 -13.36 -27.55
N SER A 350 0.16 -14.55 -27.85
CA SER A 350 -0.97 -14.76 -28.76
C SER A 350 -2.33 -14.46 -28.10
N SER A 351 -2.38 -14.42 -26.76
CA SER A 351 -3.62 -14.23 -25.99
C SER A 351 -3.98 -12.74 -25.86
N LYS A 352 -4.37 -12.10 -26.95
CA LYS A 352 -4.69 -10.66 -27.01
C LYS A 352 -5.75 -10.24 -25.97
N ARG A 353 -6.76 -11.08 -25.68
CA ARG A 353 -7.79 -10.77 -24.67
C ARG A 353 -7.18 -10.68 -23.28
N TYR A 354 -6.34 -11.64 -22.92
CA TYR A 354 -5.63 -11.64 -21.63
C TYR A 354 -4.74 -10.41 -21.48
N LEU A 355 -3.93 -10.09 -22.49
CA LEU A 355 -3.07 -8.91 -22.47
C LEU A 355 -3.88 -7.60 -22.34
N LYS A 356 -5.04 -7.50 -23.01
CA LYS A 356 -5.93 -6.33 -22.86
C LYS A 356 -6.49 -6.22 -21.44
N ILE A 357 -6.97 -7.31 -20.84
CA ILE A 357 -7.48 -7.33 -19.47
C ILE A 357 -6.36 -6.90 -18.52
N THR A 358 -5.18 -7.48 -18.63
CA THR A 358 -4.02 -7.13 -17.79
C THR A 358 -3.63 -5.65 -17.93
N MET A 359 -3.62 -5.12 -19.15
CA MET A 359 -3.30 -3.72 -19.41
C MET A 359 -4.27 -2.77 -18.71
N TRP A 360 -5.57 -3.04 -18.80
CA TRP A 360 -6.60 -2.19 -18.16
C TRP A 360 -6.74 -2.41 -16.65
N SER A 361 -6.15 -3.49 -16.12
CA SER A 361 -6.17 -3.77 -14.67
C SER A 361 -5.15 -2.94 -13.88
N VAL A 362 -4.36 -2.07 -14.49
CA VAL A 362 -3.27 -1.31 -13.83
C VAL A 362 -3.73 -0.48 -12.63
N LEU A 363 -4.95 0.06 -12.65
CA LEU A 363 -5.50 0.88 -11.56
C LEU A 363 -6.19 0.06 -10.46
N LEU A 364 -6.58 -1.19 -10.73
CA LEU A 364 -7.34 -1.99 -9.78
C LEU A 364 -6.59 -2.29 -8.47
N PRO A 365 -5.27 -2.58 -8.47
CA PRO A 365 -4.52 -2.76 -7.23
C PRO A 365 -4.49 -1.50 -6.35
N TYR A 366 -4.44 -0.30 -6.94
CA TYR A 366 -4.55 0.95 -6.19
C TYR A 366 -5.91 1.12 -5.53
N ILE A 367 -6.99 0.73 -6.22
CA ILE A 367 -8.34 0.74 -5.66
C ILE A 367 -8.42 -0.25 -4.49
N ALA A 368 -7.88 -1.45 -4.65
CA ALA A 368 -7.90 -2.48 -3.61
C ALA A 368 -7.12 -2.05 -2.35
N ILE A 369 -5.92 -1.48 -2.50
CA ILE A 369 -5.10 -1.07 -1.35
C ILE A 369 -5.71 0.14 -0.61
N ASN A 370 -6.31 1.09 -1.34
CA ASN A 370 -7.05 2.20 -0.74
C ASN A 370 -8.33 1.72 -0.03
N ALA A 371 -9.05 0.76 -0.61
CA ALA A 371 -10.20 0.14 0.06
C ALA A 371 -9.78 -0.56 1.37
N GLY A 372 -8.65 -1.28 1.37
CA GLY A 372 -8.06 -1.86 2.58
C GLY A 372 -7.70 -0.82 3.64
N TRP A 373 -7.16 0.33 3.21
CA TRP A 373 -6.86 1.43 4.11
C TRP A 373 -8.14 2.05 4.72
N ILE A 374 -9.19 2.22 3.94
CA ILE A 374 -10.50 2.65 4.46
C ILE A 374 -11.00 1.67 5.53
N VAL A 375 -10.91 0.37 5.31
CA VAL A 375 -11.28 -0.65 6.32
C VAL A 375 -10.47 -0.48 7.60
N ALA A 376 -9.16 -0.28 7.49
CA ALA A 376 -8.27 -0.13 8.64
C ALA A 376 -8.60 1.11 9.48
N GLU A 377 -8.76 2.28 8.83
CA GLU A 377 -8.85 3.57 9.51
C GLU A 377 -10.28 3.98 9.83
N VAL A 378 -11.24 3.77 8.93
CA VAL A 378 -12.65 4.01 9.22
C VAL A 378 -13.19 2.96 10.18
N GLY A 379 -12.74 1.71 10.05
CA GLY A 379 -13.11 0.64 10.98
C GLY A 379 -12.62 0.85 12.42
N ARG A 380 -11.60 1.69 12.64
CA ARG A 380 -11.12 2.07 13.97
C ARG A 380 -11.93 3.21 14.61
N GLN A 381 -12.66 3.98 13.81
CA GLN A 381 -13.43 5.11 14.35
C GLN A 381 -14.49 4.64 15.36
N PRO A 382 -14.75 5.46 16.41
CA PRO A 382 -14.39 6.88 16.57
C PRO A 382 -13.03 7.11 17.28
N TRP A 383 -12.12 6.18 17.26
CA TRP A 383 -10.84 6.24 17.99
C TRP A 383 -9.69 6.66 17.07
N THR A 384 -8.85 7.57 17.51
CA THR A 384 -7.51 7.80 16.92
C THR A 384 -6.55 6.72 17.42
N VAL A 385 -6.57 6.43 18.73
CA VAL A 385 -5.90 5.28 19.33
C VAL A 385 -6.96 4.46 20.03
N TYR A 386 -7.07 3.21 19.65
CA TYR A 386 -8.19 2.35 20.05
C TYR A 386 -8.36 2.30 21.57
N LYS A 387 -9.53 2.72 22.07
CA LYS A 387 -9.92 2.81 23.50
C LYS A 387 -9.03 3.71 24.38
N LEU A 388 -8.07 4.46 23.81
CA LEU A 388 -7.23 5.40 24.56
C LEU A 388 -7.56 6.86 24.26
N MET A 389 -7.76 7.19 22.97
CA MET A 389 -7.98 8.58 22.55
C MET A 389 -9.02 8.62 21.44
N ARG A 390 -10.09 9.36 21.67
CA ARG A 390 -11.11 9.58 20.63
C ARG A 390 -10.61 10.55 19.56
N THR A 391 -11.10 10.40 18.33
CA THR A 391 -10.70 11.27 17.22
C THR A 391 -11.08 12.73 17.45
N ALA A 392 -12.18 12.98 18.19
CA ALA A 392 -12.60 14.33 18.56
C ALA A 392 -11.61 15.04 19.51
N GLU A 393 -10.85 14.27 20.29
CA GLU A 393 -9.87 14.77 21.27
C GLU A 393 -8.49 14.98 20.64
N SER A 394 -8.28 14.48 19.42
CA SER A 394 -6.96 14.42 18.79
C SER A 394 -6.63 15.66 17.95
N VAL A 395 -7.65 16.44 17.57
CA VAL A 395 -7.50 17.58 16.65
C VAL A 395 -6.86 18.79 17.30
N SER A 396 -6.10 19.54 16.52
CA SER A 396 -5.50 20.80 16.93
C SER A 396 -6.55 21.88 17.21
N PRO A 397 -6.29 22.80 18.15
CA PRO A 397 -7.15 23.96 18.42
C PRO A 397 -6.95 25.06 17.37
N ILE A 398 -7.25 24.76 16.10
CA ILE A 398 -7.12 25.66 14.95
C ILE A 398 -8.48 26.06 14.40
N SER A 399 -8.53 27.18 13.66
CA SER A 399 -9.76 27.70 13.08
C SER A 399 -10.11 27.03 11.76
N VAL A 400 -11.39 27.00 11.42
CA VAL A 400 -11.91 26.46 10.14
C VAL A 400 -11.24 27.10 8.91
N PRO A 401 -11.03 28.44 8.84
CA PRO A 401 -10.32 29.06 7.72
C PRO A 401 -8.87 28.57 7.54
N GLN A 402 -8.15 28.31 8.66
CA GLN A 402 -6.78 27.78 8.60
C GLN A 402 -6.76 26.39 7.99
N ILE A 403 -7.73 25.53 8.32
CA ILE A 403 -7.82 24.20 7.73
C ILE A 403 -8.17 24.29 6.24
N TRP A 404 -9.11 25.13 5.85
CA TRP A 404 -9.43 25.34 4.44
C TRP A 404 -8.21 25.81 3.63
N PHE A 405 -7.43 26.74 4.17
CA PHE A 405 -6.19 27.20 3.54
C PHE A 405 -5.20 26.05 3.34
N SER A 406 -4.91 25.27 4.39
CA SER A 406 -3.99 24.14 4.31
C SER A 406 -4.50 23.02 3.39
N LEU A 407 -5.79 22.70 3.45
CA LEU A 407 -6.43 21.69 2.62
C LEU A 407 -6.34 22.03 1.13
N ILE A 408 -6.72 23.26 0.75
CA ILE A 408 -6.67 23.72 -0.64
C ILE A 408 -5.22 23.73 -1.12
N SER A 409 -4.30 24.23 -0.31
CA SER A 409 -2.86 24.28 -0.65
C SER A 409 -2.30 22.86 -0.88
N LEU A 410 -2.63 21.90 -0.03
CA LEU A 410 -2.21 20.51 -0.18
C LEU A 410 -2.82 19.84 -1.42
N ILE A 411 -4.11 20.03 -1.67
CA ILE A 411 -4.76 19.49 -2.87
C ILE A 411 -4.11 20.04 -4.13
N LEU A 412 -3.87 21.34 -4.21
CA LEU A 412 -3.21 21.95 -5.37
C LEU A 412 -1.80 21.42 -5.54
N PHE A 413 -1.01 21.40 -4.49
CA PHE A 413 0.37 20.91 -4.52
C PHE A 413 0.46 19.44 -4.94
N TYR A 414 -0.34 18.56 -4.32
CA TYR A 414 -0.33 17.14 -4.65
C TYR A 414 -0.91 16.84 -6.03
N THR A 415 -1.90 17.61 -6.48
CA THR A 415 -2.40 17.49 -7.85
C THR A 415 -1.33 17.85 -8.87
N LEU A 416 -0.54 18.90 -8.64
CA LEU A 416 0.58 19.25 -9.50
C LEU A 416 1.65 18.15 -9.53
N LEU A 417 2.00 17.57 -8.38
CA LEU A 417 2.93 16.43 -8.30
C LEU A 417 2.38 15.21 -9.06
N LEU A 418 1.10 14.89 -8.89
CA LEU A 418 0.45 13.79 -9.58
C LEU A 418 0.44 14.00 -11.11
N ILE A 419 0.13 15.22 -11.58
CA ILE A 419 0.16 15.56 -13.00
C ILE A 419 1.58 15.37 -13.54
N ALA A 420 2.60 15.86 -12.83
CA ALA A 420 3.99 15.72 -13.22
C ALA A 420 4.43 14.25 -13.28
N ASP A 421 4.08 13.45 -12.24
CA ASP A 421 4.38 12.03 -12.20
C ASP A 421 3.71 11.28 -13.35
N VAL A 422 2.39 11.42 -13.50
CA VAL A 422 1.63 10.72 -14.57
C VAL A 422 2.14 11.12 -15.95
N TYR A 423 2.45 12.41 -16.18
CA TYR A 423 3.01 12.86 -17.44
C TYR A 423 4.37 12.20 -17.73
N LEU A 424 5.29 12.20 -16.76
CA LEU A 424 6.61 11.59 -16.93
C LEU A 424 6.52 10.08 -17.08
N MET A 425 5.73 9.42 -16.23
CA MET A 425 5.50 7.98 -16.29
C MET A 425 4.93 7.56 -17.65
N LEU A 426 3.88 8.23 -18.14
CA LEU A 426 3.29 7.95 -19.45
C LEU A 426 4.26 8.25 -20.60
N LYS A 427 5.04 9.35 -20.52
CA LYS A 427 6.03 9.71 -21.53
C LYS A 427 7.08 8.60 -21.70
N PHE A 428 7.69 8.15 -20.59
CA PHE A 428 8.72 7.11 -20.64
C PHE A 428 8.12 5.73 -20.91
N ALA A 429 7.00 5.38 -20.28
CA ALA A 429 6.33 4.12 -20.50
C ALA A 429 5.94 3.91 -21.97
N LYS A 430 5.35 4.91 -22.63
CA LYS A 430 4.94 4.82 -24.05
C LYS A 430 6.11 4.73 -25.02
N LYS A 431 7.21 5.44 -24.75
CA LYS A 431 8.41 5.40 -25.61
C LYS A 431 9.16 4.07 -25.48
N GLY A 432 9.05 3.40 -24.34
CA GLY A 432 9.78 2.19 -24.04
C GLY A 432 11.29 2.44 -23.82
N PRO A 433 12.13 1.39 -23.85
CA PRO A 433 13.55 1.48 -23.51
C PRO A 433 14.37 2.37 -24.46
N ALA A 434 13.93 2.59 -25.68
CA ALA A 434 14.57 3.52 -26.63
C ALA A 434 14.64 4.98 -26.13
N ALA A 435 13.76 5.34 -25.17
CA ALA A 435 13.77 6.68 -24.56
C ALA A 435 15.01 6.96 -23.68
N LEU A 436 15.79 5.94 -23.36
CA LEU A 436 16.99 6.02 -22.50
C LEU A 436 18.30 6.00 -23.30
N GLU A 437 18.23 5.69 -24.58
CA GLU A 437 19.35 5.83 -25.50
C GLU A 437 19.45 7.32 -25.84
N GLU A 438 20.39 8.04 -25.23
CA GLU A 438 20.73 9.41 -25.65
C GLU A 438 21.16 9.33 -27.11
N PRO A 439 20.75 10.28 -28.00
CA PRO A 439 21.33 10.36 -29.31
C PRO A 439 22.84 10.50 -29.09
N ALA A 440 23.62 9.63 -29.76
CA ALA A 440 25.05 9.79 -29.81
C ALA A 440 25.30 11.23 -30.24
N THR A 441 25.94 12.04 -29.40
CA THR A 441 26.42 13.34 -29.79
C THR A 441 27.33 13.09 -30.99
N GLU A 442 26.86 13.41 -32.18
CA GLU A 442 27.72 13.54 -33.35
C GLU A 442 28.86 14.44 -32.93
N GLY A 443 30.02 13.84 -32.69
CA GLY A 443 31.21 14.58 -32.33
C GLY A 443 31.51 15.55 -33.43
N GLY A 444 31.27 16.81 -33.15
CA GLY A 444 31.80 17.91 -33.96
C GLY A 444 33.30 17.76 -34.03
N THR A 445 33.80 17.24 -35.13
CA THR A 445 35.19 17.45 -35.55
C THR A 445 35.36 18.92 -35.79
N ALA A 446 35.73 19.67 -34.74
CA ALA A 446 36.29 20.99 -34.90
C ALA A 446 37.64 20.81 -35.60
N HIS A 447 37.66 21.01 -36.92
CA HIS A 447 38.87 21.32 -37.63
C HIS A 447 39.42 22.65 -37.07
N VAL A 448 40.47 22.55 -36.26
CA VAL A 448 41.34 23.68 -35.98
C VAL A 448 42.27 23.79 -37.17
N SER A 449 42.08 24.84 -37.98
CA SER A 449 43.03 25.36 -38.95
C SER A 449 43.91 26.40 -38.28
#